data_aaa35f2b5cd41161c4160aecab3654b4
#
_entry.id   aaa35f2b5cd41161c4160aecab3654b4
#
_cell.length_a   1.000
_cell.length_b   1.000
_cell.length_c   1.000
_cell.angle_alpha   90.00
_cell.angle_beta   90.00
_cell.angle_gamma   90.00
#
_symmetry.space_group_name_H-M   'P 1'
#
loop_
_entity.id
_entity.type
_entity.pdbx_description
1 polymer ?
#
loop_
_entity_poly.entity_id
_entity_poly.type
_entity_poly.pdbx_seq_one_letter_code
_entity_poly.pdbx_strand_id
1 'polypeptide(L)'
;MIKRFILSAKTCRLFSKSSKFAVQNDYVAVKMMIKPEWIFETSWEVCNKVGGIYTVLSSRAKVLSATMGKHLVFIGPDVWKDKENPDFTEDKRLYPAWRKTAADAGLSVRIGRWNIPGEPVAVLIDFTPFFERKNEIYGLSWQYFNVDSLHAYGDYDEASMFSYAAGHFVSLLLRARLLSEHGVIYQAHEWMSGLGMLHLKREFPAVATIFTTHATSIGRSIAGNNKLLYKYFSGYNGDQMARELHMEAKHSIEKQSAWGADCFTTVSSFTDAECRQLLDKSADVVLPNGFDKA
;
A
#
# COMPACT_ATOMS: atom_id res chain seq x y z
N MET A 1 3.70 -3.38 19.84
CA MET A 1 3.06 -3.45 18.53
C MET A 1 4.05 -3.24 17.38
N ILE A 2 4.84 -2.16 17.37
CA ILE A 2 5.85 -1.85 16.33
C ILE A 2 6.90 -2.98 16.16
N LYS A 3 7.39 -3.58 17.26
CA LYS A 3 8.35 -4.72 17.20
C LYS A 3 7.80 -5.94 16.45
N ARG A 4 6.48 -6.18 16.46
CA ARG A 4 5.86 -7.27 15.71
C ARG A 4 5.69 -6.92 14.22
N PHE A 5 5.44 -5.66 13.91
CA PHE A 5 5.24 -5.18 12.54
C PHE A 5 6.51 -5.28 11.69
N ILE A 6 7.65 -4.85 12.23
CA ILE A 6 8.96 -4.92 11.56
C ILE A 6 9.43 -6.38 11.39
N LEU A 7 9.01 -7.29 12.28
CA LEU A 7 9.33 -8.72 12.19
C LEU A 7 8.57 -9.42 11.05
N SER A 8 7.36 -8.98 10.73
CA SER A 8 6.46 -9.65 9.79
C SER A 8 6.97 -9.59 8.34
N ALA A 9 7.42 -8.42 7.87
CA ALA A 9 7.79 -8.26 6.46
C ALA A 9 8.98 -9.10 5.98
N LYS A 10 9.90 -9.49 6.88
CA LYS A 10 11.03 -10.38 6.53
C LYS A 10 10.82 -11.84 6.93
N THR A 11 10.00 -12.12 7.93
CA THR A 11 9.69 -13.49 8.34
C THR A 11 8.82 -14.18 7.30
N CYS A 12 7.90 -13.48 6.62
CA CYS A 12 7.11 -14.03 5.51
C CYS A 12 7.97 -14.54 4.35
N ARG A 13 9.08 -13.86 4.03
CA ARG A 13 9.99 -14.27 2.94
C ARG A 13 10.76 -15.57 3.23
N LEU A 14 11.04 -15.88 4.50
CA LEU A 14 11.79 -17.07 4.89
C LEU A 14 10.94 -18.35 4.93
N PHE A 15 9.63 -18.24 5.12
CA PHE A 15 8.74 -19.41 5.19
C PHE A 15 8.23 -19.89 3.83
N SER A 16 8.27 -19.08 2.77
CA SER A 16 7.81 -19.50 1.44
C SER A 16 8.81 -20.39 0.67
N LYS A 17 10.02 -20.62 1.17
CA LYS A 17 11.07 -21.39 0.48
C LYS A 17 11.52 -22.69 1.17
N SER A 18 10.87 -23.17 2.22
CA SER A 18 11.26 -24.45 2.81
C SER A 18 10.17 -25.50 2.74
N SER A 19 10.09 -26.16 1.57
CA SER A 19 9.57 -27.51 1.51
C SER A 19 10.76 -28.48 1.28
N LYS A 20 10.95 -29.37 2.28
CA LYS A 20 11.80 -30.57 2.25
C LYS A 20 13.31 -30.35 2.47
N PHE A 21 13.75 -30.43 3.72
CA PHE A 21 14.74 -31.40 4.22
C PHE A 21 14.91 -31.19 5.73
N ALA A 22 14.46 -32.19 6.50
CA ALA A 22 14.76 -32.29 7.92
C ALA A 22 16.21 -32.72 8.07
N VAL A 23 17.06 -31.81 8.52
CA VAL A 23 18.33 -32.16 9.17
C VAL A 23 18.32 -31.40 10.49
N GLN A 24 18.29 -32.19 11.56
CA GLN A 24 18.38 -31.77 12.93
C GLN A 24 19.78 -31.18 13.16
N ASN A 25 19.88 -29.86 13.14
CA ASN A 25 21.01 -29.13 13.65
C ASN A 25 20.47 -27.89 14.37
N ASP A 26 20.79 -27.80 15.67
CA ASP A 26 20.51 -26.65 16.54
C ASP A 26 21.19 -25.39 16.02
N TYR A 27 20.65 -24.79 14.98
CA TYR A 27 20.96 -23.41 14.64
C TYR A 27 20.14 -22.52 15.57
N VAL A 28 20.78 -21.98 16.60
CA VAL A 28 20.32 -20.75 17.24
C VAL A 28 20.23 -19.71 16.12
N ALA A 29 19.06 -19.57 15.53
CA ALA A 29 18.79 -18.50 14.59
C ALA A 29 18.91 -17.19 15.37
N VAL A 30 20.08 -16.58 15.32
CA VAL A 30 20.25 -15.19 15.75
C VAL A 30 19.31 -14.39 14.87
N LYS A 31 18.15 -14.08 15.44
CA LYS A 31 17.10 -13.29 14.79
C LYS A 31 17.63 -11.87 14.66
N MET A 32 18.46 -11.62 13.65
CA MET A 32 18.88 -10.27 13.31
C MET A 32 17.61 -9.50 12.93
N MET A 33 17.13 -8.71 13.87
CA MET A 33 16.09 -7.72 13.59
C MET A 33 16.69 -6.64 12.70
N ILE A 34 16.55 -6.81 11.39
CA ILE A 34 16.97 -5.77 10.46
C ILE A 34 15.93 -4.64 10.58
N LYS A 35 16.36 -3.54 11.19
CA LYS A 35 15.55 -2.32 11.24
C LYS A 35 15.54 -1.71 9.84
N PRO A 36 14.36 -1.37 9.29
CA PRO A 36 14.31 -0.66 8.02
C PRO A 36 14.95 0.72 8.19
N GLU A 37 15.59 1.19 7.15
CA GLU A 37 16.06 2.58 7.08
C GLU A 37 14.90 3.53 6.79
N TRP A 38 14.01 3.11 5.88
CA TRP A 38 12.89 3.91 5.41
C TRP A 38 11.58 3.11 5.43
N ILE A 39 10.50 3.78 5.79
CA ILE A 39 9.15 3.28 5.65
C ILE A 39 8.36 4.29 4.82
N PHE A 40 7.84 3.85 3.68
CA PHE A 40 6.88 4.59 2.86
C PHE A 40 5.50 4.00 3.08
N GLU A 41 4.56 4.81 3.56
CA GLU A 41 3.15 4.44 3.69
C GLU A 41 2.32 5.18 2.66
N THR A 42 1.71 4.45 1.74
CA THR A 42 0.94 5.01 0.63
C THR A 42 -0.54 4.78 0.83
N SER A 43 -1.31 5.86 0.79
CA SER A 43 -2.77 5.81 0.85
C SER A 43 -3.38 7.01 0.14
N TRP A 44 -4.56 6.82 -0.45
CA TRP A 44 -5.37 7.90 -0.99
C TRP A 44 -5.75 8.94 0.07
N GLU A 45 -5.79 8.53 1.35
CA GLU A 45 -6.21 9.38 2.46
C GLU A 45 -5.06 10.10 3.19
N VAL A 46 -3.84 10.07 2.67
CA VAL A 46 -2.74 10.87 3.22
C VAL A 46 -2.95 12.35 2.85
N CYS A 47 -3.04 13.21 3.86
CA CYS A 47 -3.38 14.63 3.71
C CYS A 47 -4.68 14.87 2.90
N ASN A 48 -5.58 13.91 2.91
CA ASN A 48 -6.84 13.90 2.16
C ASN A 48 -7.91 13.16 2.97
N LYS A 49 -8.64 13.87 3.81
CA LYS A 49 -9.61 13.29 4.75
C LYS A 49 -10.91 12.93 4.04
N VAL A 50 -10.99 11.71 3.55
CA VAL A 50 -12.18 11.18 2.83
C VAL A 50 -12.89 10.09 3.63
N GLY A 51 -12.15 9.24 4.33
CA GLY A 51 -12.71 8.08 5.04
C GLY A 51 -11.97 7.70 6.32
N GLY A 52 -12.16 6.45 6.74
CA GLY A 52 -11.64 5.95 8.01
C GLY A 52 -10.14 5.63 8.01
N ILE A 53 -9.52 5.44 6.85
CA ILE A 53 -8.09 5.14 6.75
C ILE A 53 -7.26 6.35 7.19
N TYR A 54 -7.74 7.57 6.91
CA TYR A 54 -7.15 8.79 7.45
C TYR A 54 -6.96 8.68 8.97
N THR A 55 -8.01 8.28 9.70
CA THR A 55 -7.97 8.14 11.15
C THR A 55 -6.99 7.05 11.59
N VAL A 56 -6.95 5.93 10.89
CA VAL A 56 -6.01 4.84 11.18
C VAL A 56 -4.56 5.30 11.03
N LEU A 57 -4.24 5.96 9.91
CA LEU A 57 -2.88 6.43 9.63
C LEU A 57 -2.47 7.55 10.58
N SER A 58 -3.34 8.56 10.78
CA SER A 58 -3.06 9.70 11.66
C SER A 58 -2.88 9.29 13.13
N SER A 59 -3.68 8.34 13.62
CA SER A 59 -3.57 7.86 14.99
C SER A 59 -2.25 7.14 15.27
N ARG A 60 -1.72 6.38 14.31
CA ARG A 60 -0.46 5.64 14.48
C ARG A 60 0.78 6.46 14.12
N ALA A 61 0.61 7.52 13.33
CA ALA A 61 1.71 8.34 12.83
C ALA A 61 2.59 8.88 13.95
N LYS A 62 1.99 9.38 15.06
CA LYS A 62 2.71 9.87 16.24
C LYS A 62 3.69 8.85 16.81
N VAL A 63 3.24 7.59 16.98
CA VAL A 63 4.05 6.52 17.55
C VAL A 63 5.14 6.06 16.59
N LEU A 64 4.82 5.96 15.30
CA LEU A 64 5.79 5.58 14.27
C LEU A 64 6.85 6.67 14.06
N SER A 65 6.43 7.96 14.05
CA SER A 65 7.34 9.10 13.93
C SER A 65 8.33 9.19 15.09
N ALA A 66 7.90 8.86 16.31
CA ALA A 66 8.79 8.80 17.46
C ALA A 66 9.93 7.76 17.30
N THR A 67 9.69 6.71 16.51
CA THR A 67 10.68 5.64 16.28
C THR A 67 11.51 5.86 15.02
N MET A 68 10.90 6.33 13.94
CA MET A 68 11.51 6.43 12.62
C MET A 68 11.93 7.87 12.25
N GLY A 69 11.38 8.86 12.96
CA GLY A 69 11.64 10.27 12.68
C GLY A 69 11.31 10.62 11.22
N LYS A 70 12.23 11.31 10.57
CA LYS A 70 12.10 11.72 9.16
C LYS A 70 12.14 10.55 8.16
N HIS A 71 12.47 9.35 8.59
CA HIS A 71 12.54 8.15 7.75
C HIS A 71 11.18 7.44 7.62
N LEU A 72 10.14 7.91 8.31
CA LEU A 72 8.75 7.59 8.02
C LEU A 72 8.19 8.63 7.06
N VAL A 73 7.74 8.18 5.90
CA VAL A 73 7.24 9.04 4.83
C VAL A 73 5.87 8.55 4.40
N PHE A 74 4.87 9.42 4.48
CA PHE A 74 3.55 9.16 3.94
C PHE A 74 3.45 9.69 2.51
N ILE A 75 2.83 8.91 1.61
CA ILE A 75 2.62 9.31 0.22
C ILE A 75 1.12 9.41 -0.05
N GLY A 76 0.68 10.57 -0.50
CA GLY A 76 -0.70 10.86 -0.86
C GLY A 76 -0.86 11.53 -2.23
N PRO A 77 -2.10 11.60 -2.74
CA PRO A 77 -2.40 12.31 -3.98
C PRO A 77 -2.38 13.82 -3.74
N ASP A 78 -1.86 14.58 -4.70
CA ASP A 78 -1.95 16.04 -4.67
C ASP A 78 -3.26 16.53 -5.31
N VAL A 79 -4.37 16.22 -4.66
CA VAL A 79 -5.71 16.68 -5.10
C VAL A 79 -5.97 18.15 -4.75
N TRP A 80 -5.06 18.78 -4.00
CA TRP A 80 -5.12 20.17 -3.55
C TRP A 80 -4.10 21.07 -4.25
N LYS A 81 -3.51 20.63 -5.36
CA LYS A 81 -2.40 21.32 -6.02
C LYS A 81 -2.65 22.81 -6.30
N ASP A 82 -3.90 23.19 -6.57
CA ASP A 82 -4.32 24.55 -6.90
C ASP A 82 -4.94 25.32 -5.71
N LYS A 83 -4.93 24.71 -4.51
CA LYS A 83 -5.54 25.25 -3.29
C LYS A 83 -4.66 24.98 -2.08
N GLU A 84 -4.89 25.74 -1.02
CA GLU A 84 -4.30 25.46 0.28
C GLU A 84 -4.89 24.18 0.85
N ASN A 85 -4.00 23.24 1.23
CA ASN A 85 -4.40 22.00 1.88
C ASN A 85 -4.30 22.16 3.40
N PRO A 86 -5.41 22.10 4.16
CA PRO A 86 -5.39 22.29 5.61
C PRO A 86 -4.60 21.20 6.35
N ASP A 87 -4.49 20.02 5.75
CA ASP A 87 -3.79 18.87 6.33
C ASP A 87 -2.29 18.83 5.97
N PHE A 88 -1.77 19.79 5.18
CA PHE A 88 -0.40 19.73 4.69
C PHE A 88 0.30 21.08 4.73
N THR A 89 1.51 21.09 5.29
CA THR A 89 2.41 22.25 5.25
C THR A 89 3.67 21.89 4.47
N GLU A 90 3.87 22.54 3.31
CA GLU A 90 5.05 22.31 2.49
C GLU A 90 6.33 22.84 3.16
N ASP A 91 7.40 22.02 3.16
CA ASP A 91 8.75 22.44 3.57
C ASP A 91 9.74 22.19 2.42
N LYS A 92 10.11 23.26 1.71
CA LYS A 92 11.01 23.20 0.57
C LYS A 92 12.44 22.80 0.92
N ARG A 93 12.80 22.79 2.20
CA ARG A 93 14.12 22.34 2.69
C ARG A 93 14.22 20.83 2.85
N LEU A 94 13.07 20.15 2.92
CA LEU A 94 13.05 18.68 3.04
C LEU A 94 13.43 18.03 1.71
N TYR A 95 14.37 17.12 1.76
CA TYR A 95 14.80 16.23 0.68
C TYR A 95 15.02 16.91 -0.68
N PRO A 96 15.90 17.89 -0.79
CA PRO A 96 16.13 18.63 -2.05
C PRO A 96 16.57 17.70 -3.20
N ALA A 97 17.33 16.63 -2.91
CA ALA A 97 17.73 15.65 -3.90
C ALA A 97 16.52 14.85 -4.43
N TRP A 98 15.54 14.52 -3.58
CA TRP A 98 14.32 13.82 -4.01
C TRP A 98 13.46 14.69 -4.93
N ARG A 99 13.30 15.99 -4.57
CA ARG A 99 12.59 16.96 -5.41
C ARG A 99 13.25 17.09 -6.78
N LYS A 100 14.57 17.20 -6.80
CA LYS A 100 15.33 17.30 -8.04
C LYS A 100 15.16 16.04 -8.89
N THR A 101 15.32 14.87 -8.30
CA THR A 101 15.17 13.58 -9.00
C THR A 101 13.76 13.41 -9.58
N ALA A 102 12.72 13.79 -8.84
CA ALA A 102 11.35 13.75 -9.33
C ALA A 102 11.16 14.75 -10.50
N ALA A 103 11.61 15.99 -10.32
CA ALA A 103 11.48 17.03 -11.34
C ALA A 103 12.24 16.68 -12.64
N ASP A 104 13.46 16.14 -12.53
CA ASP A 104 14.26 15.68 -13.68
C ASP A 104 13.55 14.58 -14.47
N ALA A 105 12.68 13.79 -13.79
CA ALA A 105 11.86 12.75 -14.41
C ALA A 105 10.45 13.23 -14.83
N GLY A 106 10.17 14.54 -14.73
CA GLY A 106 8.86 15.11 -15.07
C GLY A 106 7.75 14.82 -14.06
N LEU A 107 8.10 14.37 -12.85
CA LEU A 107 7.14 14.09 -11.78
C LEU A 107 7.04 15.28 -10.82
N SER A 108 5.87 15.88 -10.74
CA SER A 108 5.59 16.98 -9.78
C SER A 108 5.27 16.40 -8.40
N VAL A 109 6.04 16.83 -7.39
CA VAL A 109 5.84 16.42 -6.00
C VAL A 109 5.96 17.62 -5.06
N ARG A 110 5.09 17.66 -4.05
CA ARG A 110 5.25 18.57 -2.90
C ARG A 110 5.67 17.74 -1.68
N ILE A 111 6.72 18.16 -0.98
CA ILE A 111 7.23 17.47 0.22
C ILE A 111 7.10 18.44 1.39
N GLY A 112 6.58 17.91 2.51
CA GLY A 112 6.33 18.74 3.69
C GLY A 112 5.97 17.91 4.91
N ARG A 113 5.07 18.47 5.72
CA ARG A 113 4.57 17.86 6.94
C ARG A 113 3.06 17.64 6.84
N TRP A 114 2.61 16.49 7.29
CA TRP A 114 1.20 16.23 7.53
C TRP A 114 0.80 16.88 8.86
N ASN A 115 -0.21 17.76 8.86
CA ASN A 115 -0.64 18.56 10.01
C ASN A 115 -1.46 17.72 11.02
N ILE A 116 -0.85 16.65 11.51
CA ILE A 116 -1.41 15.71 12.50
C ILE A 116 -0.40 15.49 13.64
N PRO A 117 -0.80 14.89 14.78
CA PRO A 117 0.13 14.59 15.87
C PRO A 117 1.35 13.78 15.39
N GLY A 118 2.55 14.28 15.70
CA GLY A 118 3.82 13.70 15.26
C GLY A 118 4.39 14.30 13.98
N GLU A 119 3.64 15.16 13.29
CA GLU A 119 4.04 15.91 12.10
C GLU A 119 4.94 15.11 11.13
N PRO A 120 4.50 13.90 10.71
CA PRO A 120 5.31 13.05 9.86
C PRO A 120 5.57 13.73 8.51
N VAL A 121 6.65 13.28 7.86
CA VAL A 121 6.91 13.71 6.48
C VAL A 121 5.80 13.18 5.58
N ALA A 122 5.28 14.05 4.72
CA ALA A 122 4.36 13.69 3.63
C ALA A 122 4.90 14.14 2.28
N VAL A 123 4.66 13.31 1.28
CA VAL A 123 4.92 13.58 -0.14
C VAL A 123 3.58 13.54 -0.85
N LEU A 124 3.17 14.64 -1.44
CA LEU A 124 1.97 14.72 -2.28
C LEU A 124 2.40 14.70 -3.74
N ILE A 125 1.75 13.83 -4.53
CA ILE A 125 2.14 13.57 -5.92
C ILE A 125 1.03 14.01 -6.86
N ASP A 126 1.38 14.85 -7.83
CA ASP A 126 0.52 15.10 -8.98
C ASP A 126 0.60 13.92 -9.94
N PHE A 127 -0.44 13.13 -9.95
CA PHE A 127 -0.55 11.93 -10.77
C PHE A 127 -1.22 12.17 -12.12
N THR A 128 -1.70 13.37 -12.38
CA THR A 128 -2.46 13.69 -13.61
C THR A 128 -1.69 13.43 -14.90
N PRO A 129 -0.35 13.63 -14.99
CA PRO A 129 0.39 13.33 -16.23
C PRO A 129 0.37 11.84 -16.61
N PHE A 130 0.11 10.94 -15.65
CA PHE A 130 0.07 9.50 -15.95
C PHE A 130 -1.17 9.06 -16.72
N PHE A 131 -2.22 9.89 -16.81
CA PHE A 131 -3.36 9.61 -17.66
C PHE A 131 -2.99 9.50 -19.15
N GLU A 132 -1.98 10.20 -19.61
CA GLU A 132 -1.49 10.10 -20.99
C GLU A 132 -0.90 8.70 -21.28
N ARG A 133 -0.40 8.02 -20.25
CA ARG A 133 0.19 6.69 -20.32
C ARG A 133 -0.71 5.59 -19.73
N LYS A 134 -1.97 5.92 -19.44
CA LYS A 134 -2.89 5.01 -18.75
C LYS A 134 -2.99 3.63 -19.43
N ASN A 135 -3.17 3.62 -20.73
CA ASN A 135 -3.32 2.36 -21.48
C ASN A 135 -2.04 1.50 -21.46
N GLU A 136 -0.86 2.13 -21.50
CA GLU A 136 0.42 1.43 -21.33
C GLU A 136 0.52 0.81 -19.94
N ILE A 137 0.23 1.61 -18.89
CA ILE A 137 0.27 1.16 -17.49
C ILE A 137 -0.69 -0.02 -17.28
N TYR A 138 -1.90 0.05 -17.82
CA TYR A 138 -2.90 -1.01 -17.71
C TYR A 138 -2.48 -2.27 -18.48
N GLY A 139 -1.92 -2.11 -19.68
CA GLY A 139 -1.37 -3.23 -20.44
C GLY A 139 -0.26 -3.98 -19.69
N LEU A 140 0.67 -3.22 -19.07
CA LEU A 140 1.73 -3.81 -18.23
C LEU A 140 1.15 -4.47 -16.96
N SER A 141 0.10 -3.89 -16.38
CA SER A 141 -0.56 -4.42 -15.19
C SER A 141 -1.26 -5.75 -15.48
N TRP A 142 -1.90 -5.86 -16.63
CA TRP A 142 -2.45 -7.12 -17.12
C TRP A 142 -1.35 -8.14 -17.39
N GLN A 143 -0.35 -7.75 -18.18
CA GLN A 143 0.72 -8.66 -18.60
C GLN A 143 1.50 -9.29 -17.44
N TYR A 144 1.79 -8.49 -16.39
CA TYR A 144 2.66 -8.95 -15.31
C TYR A 144 1.93 -9.39 -14.06
N PHE A 145 0.70 -8.93 -13.85
CA PHE A 145 0.00 -9.14 -12.58
C PHE A 145 -1.42 -9.67 -12.76
N ASN A 146 -1.92 -9.83 -14.00
CA ASN A 146 -3.31 -10.18 -14.29
C ASN A 146 -4.33 -9.21 -13.64
N VAL A 147 -3.99 -7.92 -13.55
CA VAL A 147 -4.91 -6.89 -13.09
C VAL A 147 -5.79 -6.46 -14.25
N ASP A 148 -7.09 -6.74 -14.13
CA ASP A 148 -8.08 -6.37 -15.15
C ASP A 148 -8.45 -4.90 -15.03
N SER A 149 -7.98 -4.08 -15.97
CA SER A 149 -8.34 -2.66 -16.05
C SER A 149 -9.28 -2.35 -17.23
N LEU A 150 -9.68 -3.35 -18.02
CA LEU A 150 -10.65 -3.16 -19.13
C LEU A 150 -12.06 -2.84 -18.61
N HIS A 151 -12.40 -3.39 -17.45
CA HIS A 151 -13.68 -3.19 -16.79
C HIS A 151 -13.63 -2.06 -15.73
N ALA A 152 -12.69 -1.13 -15.91
CA ALA A 152 -12.54 0.01 -15.01
C ALA A 152 -13.71 0.98 -15.13
N TYR A 153 -14.18 1.49 -13.99
CA TYR A 153 -15.21 2.52 -13.94
C TYR A 153 -15.08 3.38 -12.66
N GLY A 154 -15.76 4.51 -12.63
CA GLY A 154 -15.82 5.41 -11.49
C GLY A 154 -14.44 5.98 -11.14
N ASP A 155 -14.05 5.83 -9.90
CA ASP A 155 -12.81 6.35 -9.31
C ASP A 155 -11.56 5.49 -9.56
N TYR A 156 -11.68 4.41 -10.36
CA TYR A 156 -10.58 3.47 -10.59
C TYR A 156 -9.37 4.12 -11.27
N ASP A 157 -9.61 4.92 -12.30
CA ASP A 157 -8.54 5.55 -13.09
C ASP A 157 -7.69 6.50 -12.23
N GLU A 158 -8.33 7.35 -11.42
CA GLU A 158 -7.62 8.29 -10.54
C GLU A 158 -6.78 7.54 -9.50
N ALA A 159 -7.39 6.59 -8.81
CA ALA A 159 -6.72 5.82 -7.78
C ALA A 159 -5.55 4.99 -8.33
N SER A 160 -5.72 4.35 -9.50
CA SER A 160 -4.67 3.53 -10.11
C SER A 160 -3.52 4.38 -10.66
N MET A 161 -3.79 5.55 -11.24
CA MET A 161 -2.73 6.47 -11.69
C MET A 161 -1.97 7.07 -10.51
N PHE A 162 -2.66 7.46 -9.43
CA PHE A 162 -1.99 7.85 -8.18
C PHE A 162 -1.11 6.72 -7.63
N SER A 163 -1.67 5.52 -7.53
CA SER A 163 -0.94 4.36 -7.03
C SER A 163 0.35 4.11 -7.82
N TYR A 164 0.24 4.11 -9.15
CA TYR A 164 1.39 3.95 -10.04
C TYR A 164 2.42 5.05 -9.82
N ALA A 165 1.99 6.33 -9.77
CA ALA A 165 2.85 7.48 -9.55
C ALA A 165 3.61 7.38 -8.22
N ALA A 166 2.96 6.90 -7.16
CA ALA A 166 3.57 6.71 -5.84
C ALA A 166 4.67 5.63 -5.87
N GLY A 167 4.42 4.47 -6.47
CA GLY A 167 5.44 3.44 -6.67
C GLY A 167 6.58 3.92 -7.57
N HIS A 168 6.24 4.63 -8.64
CA HIS A 168 7.22 5.21 -9.56
C HIS A 168 8.13 6.24 -8.87
N PHE A 169 7.60 7.10 -8.01
CA PHE A 169 8.41 8.04 -7.21
C PHE A 169 9.48 7.30 -6.41
N VAL A 170 9.12 6.25 -5.68
CA VAL A 170 10.10 5.47 -4.91
C VAL A 170 11.10 4.76 -5.83
N SER A 171 10.66 4.26 -6.99
CA SER A 171 11.55 3.69 -8.02
C SER A 171 12.60 4.69 -8.50
N LEU A 172 12.22 5.94 -8.73
CA LEU A 172 13.15 7.01 -9.12
C LEU A 172 14.24 7.23 -8.07
N LEU A 173 13.87 7.25 -6.78
CA LEU A 173 14.83 7.42 -5.68
C LEU A 173 15.80 6.25 -5.57
N LEU A 174 15.33 5.03 -5.80
CA LEU A 174 16.16 3.82 -5.82
C LEU A 174 17.11 3.81 -7.01
N ARG A 175 16.64 4.14 -8.22
CA ARG A 175 17.47 4.27 -9.42
C ARG A 175 18.57 5.31 -9.27
N ALA A 176 18.25 6.45 -8.65
CA ALA A 176 19.20 7.52 -8.34
C ALA A 176 20.14 7.17 -7.17
N ARG A 177 20.02 5.97 -6.57
CA ARG A 177 20.80 5.51 -5.42
C ARG A 177 20.69 6.42 -4.18
N LEU A 178 19.57 7.11 -4.05
CA LEU A 178 19.24 7.90 -2.87
C LEU A 178 18.67 7.03 -1.74
N LEU A 179 18.25 5.81 -2.08
CA LEU A 179 17.75 4.78 -1.16
C LEU A 179 18.44 3.43 -1.46
N SER A 180 18.55 2.60 -0.44
CA SER A 180 18.97 1.20 -0.56
C SER A 180 17.75 0.29 -0.61
N GLU A 181 17.64 -0.60 -1.59
CA GLU A 181 16.52 -1.53 -1.72
C GLU A 181 16.28 -2.36 -0.45
N HIS A 182 17.36 -2.83 0.19
CA HIS A 182 17.27 -3.65 1.40
C HIS A 182 16.84 -2.87 2.64
N GLY A 183 16.94 -1.54 2.60
CA GLY A 183 16.57 -0.64 3.69
C GLY A 183 15.15 -0.13 3.62
N VAL A 184 14.42 -0.37 2.52
CA VAL A 184 13.09 0.20 2.26
C VAL A 184 11.98 -0.79 2.56
N ILE A 185 10.96 -0.33 3.28
CA ILE A 185 9.63 -0.93 3.34
C ILE A 185 8.66 -0.01 2.61
N TYR A 186 7.90 -0.56 1.66
CA TYR A 186 6.78 0.11 1.00
C TYR A 186 5.47 -0.54 1.44
N GLN A 187 4.62 0.23 2.12
CA GLN A 187 3.31 -0.21 2.55
C GLN A 187 2.21 0.48 1.74
N ALA A 188 1.34 -0.33 1.14
CA ALA A 188 0.17 0.13 0.40
C ALA A 188 -1.12 -0.20 1.17
N HIS A 189 -2.03 0.77 1.24
CA HIS A 189 -3.33 0.63 1.90
C HIS A 189 -4.45 0.60 0.88
N GLU A 190 -5.25 -0.47 0.90
CA GLU A 190 -6.38 -0.71 0.02
C GLU A 190 -6.00 -0.87 -1.46
N TRP A 191 -6.97 -1.30 -2.26
CA TRP A 191 -6.82 -1.45 -3.72
C TRP A 191 -6.32 -0.16 -4.39
N MET A 192 -6.69 1.01 -3.83
CA MET A 192 -6.33 2.34 -4.34
C MET A 192 -4.83 2.63 -4.36
N SER A 193 -4.00 1.85 -3.66
CA SER A 193 -2.55 2.02 -3.63
C SER A 193 -1.76 0.76 -3.98
N GLY A 194 -2.45 -0.33 -4.35
CA GLY A 194 -1.82 -1.62 -4.62
C GLY A 194 -1.01 -1.67 -5.91
N LEU A 195 -1.45 -0.99 -6.97
CA LEU A 195 -0.81 -1.07 -8.30
C LEU A 195 0.64 -0.61 -8.28
N GLY A 196 0.92 0.52 -7.62
CA GLY A 196 2.28 1.05 -7.49
C GLY A 196 3.20 0.14 -6.69
N MET A 197 2.68 -0.54 -5.67
CA MET A 197 3.42 -1.54 -4.93
C MET A 197 3.83 -2.72 -5.83
N LEU A 198 2.92 -3.22 -6.65
CA LEU A 198 3.20 -4.33 -7.58
C LEU A 198 4.29 -3.94 -8.59
N HIS A 199 4.18 -2.77 -9.20
CA HIS A 199 5.19 -2.27 -10.14
C HIS A 199 6.53 -2.03 -9.47
N LEU A 200 6.56 -1.40 -8.30
CA LEU A 200 7.78 -1.18 -7.52
C LEU A 200 8.49 -2.51 -7.18
N LYS A 201 7.73 -3.49 -6.69
CA LYS A 201 8.27 -4.80 -6.34
C LYS A 201 8.83 -5.55 -7.54
N ARG A 202 8.19 -5.45 -8.70
CA ARG A 202 8.69 -6.05 -9.94
C ARG A 202 10.03 -5.45 -10.35
N GLU A 203 10.17 -4.15 -10.22
CA GLU A 203 11.36 -3.40 -10.63
C GLU A 203 12.50 -3.54 -9.61
N PHE A 204 12.16 -3.54 -8.33
CA PHE A 204 13.08 -3.65 -7.20
C PHE A 204 12.64 -4.76 -6.23
N PRO A 205 12.91 -6.04 -6.59
CA PRO A 205 12.41 -7.18 -5.80
C PRO A 205 12.95 -7.26 -4.37
N ALA A 206 14.02 -6.54 -4.05
CA ALA A 206 14.61 -6.50 -2.71
C ALA A 206 13.91 -5.51 -1.78
N VAL A 207 13.08 -4.61 -2.30
CA VAL A 207 12.21 -3.77 -1.49
C VAL A 207 11.18 -4.64 -0.78
N ALA A 208 11.09 -4.50 0.54
CA ALA A 208 10.06 -5.21 1.31
C ALA A 208 8.71 -4.52 1.13
N THR A 209 7.67 -5.29 0.78
CA THR A 209 6.34 -4.76 0.52
C THR A 209 5.31 -5.27 1.51
N ILE A 210 4.43 -4.36 1.96
CA ILE A 210 3.28 -4.68 2.81
C ILE A 210 2.02 -4.18 2.12
N PHE A 211 1.03 -5.07 1.99
CA PHE A 211 -0.29 -4.68 1.54
C PHE A 211 -1.28 -4.79 2.70
N THR A 212 -2.12 -3.78 2.91
CA THR A 212 -3.10 -3.75 3.99
C THR A 212 -4.51 -3.52 3.43
N THR A 213 -5.39 -4.49 3.61
CA THR A 213 -6.82 -4.36 3.32
C THR A 213 -7.58 -4.08 4.61
N HIS A 214 -8.36 -2.99 4.62
CA HIS A 214 -9.22 -2.60 5.75
C HIS A 214 -10.63 -3.18 5.63
N ALA A 215 -11.11 -3.39 4.41
CA ALA A 215 -12.30 -4.16 4.07
C ALA A 215 -12.21 -4.56 2.59
N THR A 216 -12.68 -5.74 2.23
CA THR A 216 -12.61 -6.19 0.83
C THR A 216 -13.52 -5.34 -0.06
N SER A 217 -13.01 -4.89 -1.22
CA SER A 217 -13.78 -4.10 -2.18
C SER A 217 -15.01 -4.88 -2.68
N ILE A 218 -14.82 -6.16 -2.97
CA ILE A 218 -15.91 -7.01 -3.42
C ILE A 218 -16.92 -7.34 -2.31
N GLY A 219 -16.47 -7.52 -1.06
CA GLY A 219 -17.35 -7.72 0.08
C GLY A 219 -18.27 -6.51 0.32
N ARG A 220 -17.71 -5.31 0.23
CA ARG A 220 -18.48 -4.05 0.28
C ARG A 220 -19.50 -3.98 -0.86
N SER A 221 -19.13 -4.38 -2.07
CA SER A 221 -20.03 -4.38 -3.23
C SER A 221 -21.16 -5.40 -3.07
N ILE A 222 -20.88 -6.61 -2.60
CA ILE A 222 -21.90 -7.62 -2.30
C ILE A 222 -22.93 -7.06 -1.33
N ALA A 223 -22.47 -6.53 -0.19
CA ALA A 223 -23.36 -5.95 0.82
C ALA A 223 -24.12 -4.72 0.31
N GLY A 224 -23.46 -3.83 -0.43
CA GLY A 224 -24.05 -2.64 -1.02
C GLY A 224 -25.12 -2.91 -2.07
N ASN A 225 -25.09 -4.10 -2.70
CA ASN A 225 -26.11 -4.56 -3.65
C ASN A 225 -27.21 -5.42 -2.98
N ASN A 226 -27.43 -5.22 -1.67
CA ASN A 226 -28.46 -5.90 -0.89
C ASN A 226 -28.33 -7.46 -0.85
N LYS A 227 -27.17 -7.98 -1.18
CA LYS A 227 -26.86 -9.40 -1.02
C LYS A 227 -26.42 -9.66 0.42
N LEU A 228 -26.95 -10.71 1.03
CA LEU A 228 -26.70 -11.01 2.45
C LEU A 228 -25.33 -11.69 2.63
N LEU A 229 -24.25 -10.87 2.57
CA LEU A 229 -22.86 -11.33 2.58
C LEU A 229 -22.60 -12.43 3.61
N TYR A 230 -22.85 -12.16 4.87
CA TYR A 230 -22.52 -13.11 5.95
C TYR A 230 -23.50 -14.29 6.07
N LYS A 231 -24.74 -14.13 5.59
CA LYS A 231 -25.73 -15.22 5.61
C LYS A 231 -25.38 -16.34 4.62
N TYR A 232 -24.84 -15.97 3.45
CA TYR A 232 -24.49 -16.91 2.39
C TYR A 232 -22.99 -16.92 2.11
N PHE A 233 -22.21 -16.58 3.10
CA PHE A 233 -20.79 -16.27 3.00
C PHE A 233 -19.99 -17.35 2.26
N SER A 234 -20.10 -18.59 2.66
CA SER A 234 -19.39 -19.74 2.04
C SER A 234 -19.80 -20.05 0.59
N GLY A 235 -20.91 -19.49 0.15
CA GLY A 235 -21.38 -19.67 -1.23
C GLY A 235 -20.86 -18.61 -2.21
N TYR A 236 -20.25 -17.54 -1.73
CA TYR A 236 -19.70 -16.51 -2.61
C TYR A 236 -18.29 -16.88 -3.06
N ASN A 237 -18.06 -16.76 -4.37
CA ASN A 237 -16.72 -16.74 -4.96
C ASN A 237 -16.38 -15.31 -5.39
N GLY A 238 -15.24 -14.79 -4.97
CA GLY A 238 -14.87 -13.39 -5.19
C GLY A 238 -14.77 -13.01 -6.67
N ASP A 239 -14.13 -13.85 -7.49
CA ASP A 239 -13.96 -13.60 -8.92
C ASP A 239 -15.30 -13.68 -9.68
N GLN A 240 -16.20 -14.58 -9.27
CA GLN A 240 -17.55 -14.66 -9.85
C GLN A 240 -18.35 -13.41 -9.47
N MET A 241 -18.32 -13.03 -8.21
CA MET A 241 -19.03 -11.84 -7.73
C MET A 241 -18.50 -10.57 -8.34
N ALA A 242 -17.19 -10.49 -8.59
CA ALA A 242 -16.61 -9.35 -9.27
C ALA A 242 -17.19 -9.19 -10.68
N ARG A 243 -17.30 -10.27 -11.45
CA ARG A 243 -17.95 -10.23 -12.78
C ARG A 243 -19.44 -9.87 -12.69
N GLU A 244 -20.16 -10.47 -11.73
CA GLU A 244 -21.61 -10.22 -11.57
C GLU A 244 -21.91 -8.76 -11.18
N LEU A 245 -21.03 -8.13 -10.41
CA LEU A 245 -21.20 -6.78 -9.87
C LEU A 245 -20.36 -5.72 -10.59
N HIS A 246 -19.72 -6.07 -11.69
CA HIS A 246 -18.80 -5.20 -12.47
C HIS A 246 -17.69 -4.59 -11.62
N MET A 247 -17.07 -5.41 -10.78
CA MET A 247 -15.99 -5.04 -9.86
C MET A 247 -14.63 -5.61 -10.26
N GLU A 248 -14.49 -6.16 -11.48
CA GLU A 248 -13.31 -6.92 -11.93
C GLU A 248 -12.02 -6.12 -11.72
N ALA A 249 -12.02 -4.83 -12.09
CA ALA A 249 -10.86 -3.99 -12.00
C ALA A 249 -10.40 -3.78 -10.53
N LYS A 250 -11.32 -3.37 -9.65
CA LYS A 250 -11.01 -3.13 -8.24
C LYS A 250 -10.67 -4.43 -7.49
N HIS A 251 -11.41 -5.50 -7.79
CA HIS A 251 -11.20 -6.81 -7.19
C HIS A 251 -9.85 -7.39 -7.60
N SER A 252 -9.52 -7.36 -8.90
CA SER A 252 -8.26 -7.95 -9.39
C SER A 252 -7.03 -7.24 -8.82
N ILE A 253 -7.04 -5.90 -8.74
CA ILE A 253 -5.91 -5.16 -8.15
C ILE A 253 -5.75 -5.47 -6.65
N GLU A 254 -6.85 -5.56 -5.90
CA GLU A 254 -6.83 -5.91 -4.49
C GLU A 254 -6.30 -7.35 -4.27
N LYS A 255 -6.84 -8.30 -5.04
CA LYS A 255 -6.42 -9.71 -4.99
C LYS A 255 -4.95 -9.87 -5.34
N GLN A 256 -4.50 -9.29 -6.44
CA GLN A 256 -3.11 -9.40 -6.86
C GLN A 256 -2.14 -8.68 -5.91
N SER A 257 -2.56 -7.58 -5.30
CA SER A 257 -1.77 -6.91 -4.27
C SER A 257 -1.62 -7.75 -3.00
N ALA A 258 -2.69 -8.41 -2.57
CA ALA A 258 -2.64 -9.34 -1.43
C ALA A 258 -1.69 -10.53 -1.70
N TRP A 259 -1.73 -11.09 -2.90
CA TRP A 259 -0.86 -12.21 -3.30
C TRP A 259 0.59 -11.79 -3.58
N GLY A 260 0.79 -10.60 -4.14
CA GLY A 260 2.09 -10.09 -4.56
C GLY A 260 2.93 -9.48 -3.45
N ALA A 261 2.35 -9.04 -2.34
CA ALA A 261 3.07 -8.46 -1.21
C ALA A 261 3.95 -9.49 -0.49
N ASP A 262 5.07 -9.03 0.11
CA ASP A 262 5.88 -9.87 1.01
C ASP A 262 5.14 -10.16 2.32
N CYS A 263 4.25 -9.25 2.72
CA CYS A 263 3.38 -9.42 3.88
C CYS A 263 2.00 -8.83 3.58
N PHE A 264 0.98 -9.66 3.65
CA PHE A 264 -0.40 -9.24 3.56
C PHE A 264 -0.98 -9.05 4.96
N THR A 265 -1.58 -7.91 5.23
CA THR A 265 -2.15 -7.59 6.54
C THR A 265 -3.60 -7.14 6.43
N THR A 266 -4.35 -7.36 7.50
CA THR A 266 -5.70 -6.84 7.65
C THR A 266 -5.98 -6.41 9.10
N VAL A 267 -7.11 -5.76 9.32
CA VAL A 267 -7.43 -5.05 10.57
C VAL A 267 -8.27 -5.86 11.55
N SER A 268 -8.84 -6.99 11.13
CA SER A 268 -9.66 -7.82 12.01
C SER A 268 -9.74 -9.26 11.51
N SER A 269 -10.12 -10.18 12.40
CA SER A 269 -10.42 -11.57 12.04
C SER A 269 -11.62 -11.69 11.08
N PHE A 270 -12.57 -10.78 11.15
CA PHE A 270 -13.70 -10.72 10.20
C PHE A 270 -13.21 -10.36 8.80
N THR A 271 -12.37 -9.33 8.68
CA THR A 271 -11.77 -8.96 7.39
C THR A 271 -10.85 -10.06 6.87
N ASP A 272 -10.11 -10.77 7.74
CA ASP A 272 -9.31 -11.92 7.32
C ASP A 272 -10.18 -13.05 6.76
N ALA A 273 -11.33 -13.32 7.37
CA ALA A 273 -12.29 -14.30 6.85
C ALA A 273 -12.82 -13.87 5.46
N GLU A 274 -13.13 -12.59 5.26
CA GLU A 274 -13.50 -12.07 3.94
C GLU A 274 -12.37 -12.24 2.93
N CYS A 275 -11.15 -11.88 3.29
CA CYS A 275 -9.98 -12.02 2.40
C CYS A 275 -9.78 -13.49 1.99
N ARG A 276 -9.88 -14.41 2.92
CA ARG A 276 -9.78 -15.86 2.63
C ARG A 276 -10.84 -16.33 1.66
N GLN A 277 -12.10 -15.90 1.86
CA GLN A 277 -13.22 -16.34 1.05
C GLN A 277 -13.28 -15.66 -0.32
N LEU A 278 -12.94 -14.38 -0.38
CA LEU A 278 -13.19 -13.55 -1.56
C LEU A 278 -11.91 -13.22 -2.36
N LEU A 279 -10.74 -13.24 -1.71
CA LEU A 279 -9.44 -13.00 -2.37
C LEU A 279 -8.60 -14.28 -2.48
N ASP A 280 -9.10 -15.43 -1.97
CA ASP A 280 -8.38 -16.70 -1.88
C ASP A 280 -7.05 -16.59 -1.11
N LYS A 281 -6.95 -15.64 -0.17
CA LYS A 281 -5.73 -15.35 0.57
C LYS A 281 -6.05 -14.90 1.98
N SER A 282 -5.57 -15.65 2.99
CA SER A 282 -5.56 -15.18 4.38
C SER A 282 -4.48 -14.15 4.61
N ALA A 283 -4.73 -13.21 5.51
CA ALA A 283 -3.69 -12.30 5.96
C ALA A 283 -2.57 -13.05 6.69
N ASP A 284 -1.32 -12.64 6.40
CA ASP A 284 -0.16 -13.14 7.14
C ASP A 284 -0.15 -12.62 8.59
N VAL A 285 -0.73 -11.42 8.80
CA VAL A 285 -0.87 -10.81 10.13
C VAL A 285 -2.17 -10.00 10.22
N VAL A 286 -2.92 -10.23 11.28
CA VAL A 286 -4.07 -9.39 11.64
C VAL A 286 -3.61 -8.33 12.64
N LEU A 287 -3.77 -7.06 12.27
CA LEU A 287 -3.35 -5.88 13.06
C LEU A 287 -4.58 -5.01 13.36
N PRO A 288 -5.23 -5.20 14.50
CA PRO A 288 -6.38 -4.38 14.87
C PRO A 288 -6.02 -2.89 14.91
N ASN A 289 -6.93 -2.06 14.40
CA ASN A 289 -6.80 -0.61 14.48
C ASN A 289 -6.76 -0.19 15.94
N GLY A 290 -5.78 0.66 16.26
CA GLY A 290 -5.68 1.32 17.56
C GLY A 290 -6.18 2.75 17.48
N PHE A 291 -6.48 3.32 18.63
CA PHE A 291 -6.74 4.76 18.79
C PHE A 291 -5.95 5.28 20.00
N ASP A 292 -5.53 6.54 19.93
CA ASP A 292 -4.91 7.21 21.06
C ASP A 292 -6.03 7.59 22.05
N LYS A 293 -5.91 7.15 23.30
CA LYS A 293 -6.77 7.66 24.36
C LYS A 293 -6.19 9.00 24.77
N ALA A 294 -6.84 10.09 24.34
CA ALA A 294 -6.52 11.43 24.77
C ALA A 294 -6.69 11.59 26.29
#